data_631366bb043830f99fee22ab2cba0069
#
_entry.id   631366bb043830f99fee22ab2cba0069
#
_cell.length_a   1.000
_cell.length_b   1.000
_cell.length_c   1.000
_cell.angle_alpha   90.00
_cell.angle_beta   90.00
_cell.angle_gamma   90.00
#
_symmetry.space_group_name_H-M   'P 1'
#
loop_
_entity.id
_entity.type
_entity.pdbx_description
1 polymer ?
#
loop_
_entity_poly.entity_id
_entity_poly.type
_entity_poly.pdbx_seq_one_letter_code
_entity_poly.pdbx_strand_id
1 'polypeptide(L)'
;MLSCPNAIIIGTGKIGIDLYIKCKKSKIFNKIYIFNRNKNSLGAKYCKKKKFLYHSTGINGIKEKLNECKFIFDATSAKSNNKILKELDNKINNKYFINLTPSKHGEYIVPYTHNKKIPNKINLITCGGQTSTPIVVAFKNILGNKLKYVELVSSISSKSAGKATRDNIDEYITNTEKAIQQLAKVKNIKVIININPSEPPVNMMNSLFFETKNKVNISDFKKLKKSIATINKKIKSYIPGYNAKIFRSLGDNVIRITIRVVGQGDYLPKYAGNLDIITSSAVHLTKIINEK
;
A
#
# COMPACT_ATOMS: atom_id res chain seq x y z
N MET A 1 25.49 15.94 7.03
CA MET A 1 24.59 15.24 6.10
C MET A 1 24.23 13.89 6.71
N LEU A 2 22.94 13.60 6.90
CA LEU A 2 22.51 12.28 7.35
C LEU A 2 22.93 11.25 6.29
N SER A 3 23.69 10.23 6.68
CA SER A 3 24.12 9.18 5.76
C SER A 3 22.89 8.44 5.20
N CYS A 4 22.83 8.26 3.87
CA CYS A 4 21.75 7.51 3.24
C CYS A 4 21.72 6.08 3.81
N PRO A 5 20.58 5.59 4.34
CA PRO A 5 20.49 4.26 4.92
C PRO A 5 20.57 3.17 3.85
N ASN A 6 20.94 1.96 4.27
CA ASN A 6 20.80 0.78 3.43
C ASN A 6 19.44 0.11 3.66
N ALA A 7 18.99 -0.65 2.66
CA ALA A 7 17.73 -1.38 2.68
C ALA A 7 17.88 -2.83 2.23
N ILE A 8 17.05 -3.70 2.78
CA ILE A 8 16.82 -5.08 2.34
C ILE A 8 15.44 -5.18 1.73
N ILE A 9 15.32 -5.82 0.58
CA ILE A 9 14.05 -6.24 -0.03
C ILE A 9 14.02 -7.76 -0.09
N ILE A 10 13.01 -8.36 0.52
CA ILE A 10 12.82 -9.83 0.55
C ILE A 10 11.75 -10.18 -0.48
N GLY A 11 12.15 -10.95 -1.51
CA GLY A 11 11.30 -11.38 -2.61
C GLY A 11 11.61 -10.69 -3.93
N THR A 12 11.74 -11.51 -5.00
CA THR A 12 11.95 -11.07 -6.37
C THR A 12 10.70 -11.23 -7.24
N GLY A 13 9.52 -11.14 -6.61
CA GLY A 13 8.24 -11.06 -7.32
C GLY A 13 8.04 -9.68 -7.98
N LYS A 14 6.90 -9.50 -8.65
CA LYS A 14 6.54 -8.23 -9.32
C LYS A 14 6.69 -7.02 -8.38
N ILE A 15 6.19 -7.13 -7.14
CA ILE A 15 6.26 -6.07 -6.12
C ILE A 15 7.72 -5.81 -5.71
N GLY A 16 8.52 -6.86 -5.41
CA GLY A 16 9.89 -6.69 -4.96
C GLY A 16 10.80 -6.03 -6.00
N ILE A 17 10.65 -6.40 -7.28
CA ILE A 17 11.40 -5.79 -8.39
C ILE A 17 11.00 -4.33 -8.60
N ASP A 18 9.70 -4.04 -8.64
CA ASP A 18 9.19 -2.68 -8.79
C ASP A 18 9.64 -1.79 -7.63
N LEU A 19 9.56 -2.31 -6.40
CA LEU A 19 10.05 -1.63 -5.21
C LEU A 19 11.55 -1.32 -5.29
N TYR A 20 12.37 -2.30 -5.73
CA TYR A 20 13.80 -2.08 -5.90
C TYR A 20 14.09 -0.92 -6.86
N ILE A 21 13.41 -0.88 -7.99
CA ILE A 21 13.57 0.18 -8.99
C ILE A 21 13.15 1.54 -8.43
N LYS A 22 12.02 1.60 -7.72
CA LYS A 22 11.55 2.84 -7.08
C LYS A 22 12.48 3.30 -5.96
N CYS A 23 12.97 2.39 -5.12
CA CYS A 23 13.97 2.71 -4.11
C CYS A 23 15.23 3.29 -4.73
N LYS A 24 15.72 2.71 -5.83
CA LYS A 24 16.89 3.23 -6.56
C LYS A 24 16.62 4.62 -7.15
N LYS A 25 15.46 4.83 -7.76
CA LYS A 25 15.06 6.14 -8.31
C LYS A 25 14.89 7.23 -7.25
N SER A 26 14.47 6.86 -6.05
CA SER A 26 14.21 7.80 -4.95
C SER A 26 15.47 8.47 -4.41
N LYS A 27 16.66 7.89 -4.64
CA LYS A 27 17.96 8.33 -4.10
C LYS A 27 18.02 8.42 -2.56
N ILE A 28 17.05 7.80 -1.85
CA ILE A 28 17.01 7.77 -0.38
C ILE A 28 18.05 6.80 0.17
N PHE A 29 18.37 5.74 -0.56
CA PHE A 29 19.20 4.62 -0.10
C PHE A 29 20.58 4.64 -0.73
N ASN A 30 21.59 4.30 0.09
CA ASN A 30 22.95 4.07 -0.37
C ASN A 30 23.06 2.70 -1.07
N LYS A 31 22.72 1.61 -0.35
CA LYS A 31 22.68 0.25 -0.90
C LYS A 31 21.30 -0.37 -0.72
N ILE A 32 20.86 -1.13 -1.73
CA ILE A 32 19.61 -1.85 -1.72
C ILE A 32 19.91 -3.30 -2.06
N TYR A 33 19.80 -4.18 -1.07
CA TYR A 33 19.98 -5.62 -1.25
C TYR A 33 18.63 -6.26 -1.56
N ILE A 34 18.58 -7.16 -2.56
CA ILE A 34 17.36 -7.93 -2.86
C ILE A 34 17.63 -9.43 -2.72
N PHE A 35 16.80 -10.10 -1.92
CA PHE A 35 16.95 -11.50 -1.55
C PHE A 35 15.84 -12.37 -2.11
N ASN A 36 16.20 -13.57 -2.58
CA ASN A 36 15.26 -14.62 -2.91
C ASN A 36 15.93 -16.00 -2.69
N ARG A 37 15.16 -16.98 -2.21
CA ARG A 37 15.64 -18.35 -2.03
C ARG A 37 15.70 -19.18 -3.33
N ASN A 38 14.87 -18.85 -4.32
CA ASN A 38 14.80 -19.56 -5.60
C ASN A 38 15.61 -18.84 -6.68
N LYS A 39 16.88 -19.29 -6.86
CA LYS A 39 17.82 -18.74 -7.84
C LYS A 39 17.36 -18.88 -9.31
N ASN A 40 16.43 -19.79 -9.59
CA ASN A 40 15.94 -20.09 -10.92
C ASN A 40 14.64 -19.36 -11.30
N SER A 41 14.04 -18.60 -10.35
CA SER A 41 12.83 -17.83 -10.62
C SER A 41 13.06 -16.76 -11.69
N LEU A 42 11.99 -16.40 -12.45
CA LEU A 42 12.04 -15.32 -13.44
C LEU A 42 12.55 -14.00 -12.85
N GLY A 43 12.12 -13.70 -11.62
CA GLY A 43 12.57 -12.50 -10.91
C GLY A 43 14.06 -12.54 -10.56
N ALA A 44 14.60 -13.70 -10.13
CA ALA A 44 16.02 -13.85 -9.88
C ALA A 44 16.86 -13.68 -11.16
N LYS A 45 16.41 -14.26 -12.26
CA LYS A 45 17.05 -14.09 -13.59
C LYS A 45 17.03 -12.61 -14.01
N TYR A 46 15.90 -11.91 -13.80
CA TYR A 46 15.79 -10.49 -14.11
C TYR A 46 16.77 -9.66 -13.26
N CYS A 47 16.84 -9.89 -11.94
CA CYS A 47 17.75 -9.17 -11.03
C CYS A 47 19.22 -9.34 -11.46
N LYS A 48 19.63 -10.56 -11.82
CA LYS A 48 20.98 -10.84 -12.36
C LYS A 48 21.24 -10.08 -13.65
N LYS A 49 20.33 -10.16 -14.64
CA LYS A 49 20.43 -9.46 -15.92
C LYS A 49 20.56 -7.93 -15.75
N LYS A 50 19.84 -7.36 -14.78
CA LYS A 50 19.84 -5.92 -14.47
C LYS A 50 20.94 -5.51 -13.48
N LYS A 51 21.82 -6.44 -13.09
CA LYS A 51 22.93 -6.20 -12.13
C LYS A 51 22.47 -5.56 -10.81
N PHE A 52 21.32 -6.02 -10.28
CA PHE A 52 20.87 -5.64 -8.93
C PHE A 52 21.81 -6.29 -7.88
N LEU A 53 21.87 -5.72 -6.68
CA LEU A 53 22.57 -6.36 -5.55
C LEU A 53 21.72 -7.56 -5.05
N TYR A 54 21.73 -8.61 -5.86
CA TYR A 54 20.89 -9.78 -5.69
C TYR A 54 21.64 -10.91 -4.96
N HIS A 55 20.96 -11.51 -3.98
CA HIS A 55 21.45 -12.64 -3.19
C HIS A 55 20.44 -13.80 -3.21
N SER A 56 20.93 -15.02 -3.40
CA SER A 56 20.12 -16.27 -3.37
C SER A 56 20.26 -17.06 -2.06
N THR A 57 20.89 -16.48 -1.05
CA THR A 57 21.22 -17.12 0.24
C THR A 57 20.04 -17.18 1.22
N GLY A 58 18.87 -16.68 0.82
CA GLY A 58 17.68 -16.72 1.65
C GLY A 58 17.86 -15.98 2.98
N ILE A 59 17.36 -16.57 4.07
CA ILE A 59 17.33 -15.92 5.39
C ILE A 59 18.72 -15.74 6.00
N ASN A 60 19.67 -16.63 5.71
CA ASN A 60 21.03 -16.53 6.24
C ASN A 60 21.74 -15.28 5.69
N GLY A 61 21.67 -15.07 4.39
CA GLY A 61 22.24 -13.85 3.80
C GLY A 61 21.53 -12.58 4.26
N ILE A 62 20.23 -12.63 4.57
CA ILE A 62 19.52 -11.51 5.20
C ILE A 62 20.15 -11.24 6.58
N LYS A 63 20.36 -12.27 7.42
CA LYS A 63 20.96 -12.11 8.76
C LYS A 63 22.34 -11.45 8.70
N GLU A 64 23.16 -11.79 7.71
CA GLU A 64 24.50 -11.20 7.50
C GLU A 64 24.44 -9.70 7.18
N LYS A 65 23.40 -9.27 6.45
CA LYS A 65 23.23 -7.87 6.02
C LYS A 65 22.39 -7.01 6.96
N LEU A 66 21.77 -7.60 7.98
CA LEU A 66 20.87 -6.88 8.88
C LEU A 66 21.55 -5.69 9.56
N ASN A 67 22.76 -5.85 10.05
CA ASN A 67 23.46 -4.79 10.81
C ASN A 67 23.74 -3.55 9.97
N GLU A 68 23.90 -3.71 8.66
CA GLU A 68 24.16 -2.63 7.73
C GLU A 68 22.89 -1.88 7.32
N CYS A 69 21.68 -2.41 7.61
CA CYS A 69 20.43 -1.93 7.03
C CYS A 69 19.48 -1.35 8.08
N LYS A 70 18.89 -0.20 7.78
CA LYS A 70 17.84 0.46 8.58
C LYS A 70 16.44 -0.05 8.21
N PHE A 71 16.22 -0.37 6.93
CA PHE A 71 14.91 -0.74 6.38
C PHE A 71 14.92 -2.16 5.85
N ILE A 72 13.84 -2.90 6.14
CA ILE A 72 13.60 -4.25 5.65
C ILE A 72 12.19 -4.27 5.06
N PHE A 73 12.08 -4.57 3.76
CA PHE A 73 10.82 -4.70 3.06
C PHE A 73 10.51 -6.16 2.80
N ASP A 74 9.35 -6.63 3.22
CA ASP A 74 8.88 -7.98 2.87
C ASP A 74 7.85 -7.90 1.74
N ALA A 75 8.28 -8.31 0.55
CA ALA A 75 7.47 -8.42 -0.68
C ALA A 75 7.26 -9.88 -1.09
N THR A 76 7.15 -10.81 -0.13
CA THR A 76 6.95 -12.24 -0.35
C THR A 76 5.46 -12.62 -0.34
N SER A 77 5.07 -13.63 0.43
CA SER A 77 3.68 -14.06 0.67
C SER A 77 3.37 -14.08 2.16
N ALA A 78 2.10 -14.06 2.55
CA ALA A 78 1.69 -14.14 3.95
C ALA A 78 2.33 -15.34 4.68
N LYS A 79 2.35 -16.52 4.06
CA LYS A 79 2.99 -17.72 4.61
C LYS A 79 4.50 -17.54 4.81
N SER A 80 5.19 -16.90 3.86
CA SER A 80 6.64 -16.65 3.97
C SER A 80 6.95 -15.56 4.99
N ASN A 81 6.14 -14.51 5.07
CA ASN A 81 6.26 -13.45 6.06
C ASN A 81 6.25 -14.01 7.50
N ASN A 82 5.32 -14.91 7.82
CA ASN A 82 5.25 -15.55 9.13
C ASN A 82 6.55 -16.31 9.50
N LYS A 83 7.16 -16.99 8.53
CA LYS A 83 8.45 -17.69 8.74
C LYS A 83 9.60 -16.70 8.93
N ILE A 84 9.68 -15.68 8.08
CA ILE A 84 10.73 -14.66 8.12
C ILE A 84 10.69 -13.93 9.47
N LEU A 85 9.51 -13.52 9.93
CA LEU A 85 9.38 -12.86 11.23
C LEU A 85 9.81 -13.74 12.39
N LYS A 86 9.40 -15.02 12.42
CA LYS A 86 9.86 -15.96 13.47
C LYS A 86 11.38 -16.06 13.54
N GLU A 87 12.06 -15.99 12.40
CA GLU A 87 13.52 -16.14 12.33
C GLU A 87 14.30 -14.83 12.57
N LEU A 88 13.67 -13.68 12.36
CA LEU A 88 14.30 -12.36 12.48
C LEU A 88 13.84 -11.55 13.70
N ASP A 89 12.77 -11.95 14.39
CA ASP A 89 11.99 -11.10 15.32
C ASP A 89 12.86 -10.31 16.30
N ASN A 90 13.76 -10.97 17.03
CA ASN A 90 14.65 -10.31 17.99
C ASN A 90 15.76 -9.47 17.35
N LYS A 91 16.03 -9.65 16.06
CA LYS A 91 17.11 -8.96 15.33
C LYS A 91 16.66 -7.70 14.61
N ILE A 92 15.35 -7.43 14.57
CA ILE A 92 14.77 -6.30 13.84
C ILE A 92 14.15 -5.23 14.75
N ASN A 93 14.29 -5.34 16.07
CA ASN A 93 13.63 -4.44 17.04
C ASN A 93 14.02 -2.96 16.89
N ASN A 94 15.24 -2.67 16.40
CA ASN A 94 15.75 -1.33 16.15
C ASN A 94 15.73 -0.94 14.65
N LYS A 95 15.01 -1.69 13.83
CA LYS A 95 14.92 -1.51 12.37
C LYS A 95 13.46 -1.34 11.95
N TYR A 96 13.25 -0.70 10.81
CA TYR A 96 11.91 -0.58 10.23
C TYR A 96 11.62 -1.79 9.34
N PHE A 97 10.78 -2.70 9.82
CA PHE A 97 10.25 -3.81 9.04
C PHE A 97 8.93 -3.41 8.40
N ILE A 98 8.92 -3.28 7.07
CA ILE A 98 7.78 -2.83 6.28
C ILE A 98 7.22 -4.03 5.50
N ASN A 99 6.06 -4.50 5.96
CA ASN A 99 5.36 -5.62 5.38
C ASN A 99 4.45 -5.17 4.23
N LEU A 100 4.69 -5.68 3.01
CA LEU A 100 3.88 -5.46 1.81
C LEU A 100 3.01 -6.69 1.47
N THR A 101 3.03 -7.71 2.32
CA THR A 101 2.23 -8.93 2.14
C THR A 101 0.84 -8.75 2.76
N PRO A 102 -0.16 -9.59 2.41
CA PRO A 102 -1.48 -9.53 3.05
C PRO A 102 -1.52 -10.07 4.48
N SER A 103 -0.40 -10.43 5.10
CA SER A 103 -0.34 -10.91 6.49
C SER A 103 -0.70 -9.82 7.51
N LYS A 104 -0.99 -10.23 8.77
CA LYS A 104 -1.46 -9.34 9.85
C LYS A 104 -0.36 -8.81 10.77
N HIS A 105 0.90 -8.80 10.33
CA HIS A 105 2.03 -8.41 11.17
C HIS A 105 2.37 -6.93 11.04
N GLY A 106 2.44 -6.24 12.16
CA GLY A 106 2.76 -4.83 12.27
C GLY A 106 1.52 -3.91 12.38
N GLU A 107 1.76 -2.65 12.73
CA GLU A 107 0.71 -1.65 12.78
C GLU A 107 0.31 -1.21 11.37
N TYR A 108 -1.00 -1.02 11.16
CA TYR A 108 -1.52 -0.52 9.89
C TYR A 108 -1.10 0.93 9.65
N ILE A 109 -0.41 1.16 8.55
CA ILE A 109 0.06 2.50 8.16
C ILE A 109 -0.39 2.85 6.74
N VAL A 110 -0.92 4.05 6.61
CA VAL A 110 -1.06 4.76 5.35
C VAL A 110 -0.28 6.06 5.46
N PRO A 111 0.71 6.33 4.61
CA PRO A 111 1.62 7.47 4.77
C PRO A 111 0.92 8.80 5.01
N TYR A 112 -0.21 9.03 4.34
CA TYR A 112 -0.98 10.26 4.44
C TYR A 112 -1.69 10.47 5.79
N THR A 113 -2.14 9.39 6.45
CA THR A 113 -3.00 9.46 7.63
C THR A 113 -2.26 9.34 8.96
N HIS A 114 -0.95 9.07 8.90
CA HIS A 114 -0.17 8.78 10.11
C HIS A 114 0.52 10.02 10.65
N ASN A 115 0.01 10.55 11.79
CA ASN A 115 0.54 11.75 12.46
C ASN A 115 1.35 11.44 13.73
N LYS A 116 1.50 10.16 14.10
CA LYS A 116 2.21 9.71 15.30
C LYS A 116 3.65 9.27 14.99
N LYS A 117 4.40 8.89 16.02
CA LYS A 117 5.68 8.19 15.85
C LYS A 117 5.44 6.90 15.06
N ILE A 118 6.20 6.69 13.98
CA ILE A 118 6.06 5.53 13.12
C ILE A 118 6.67 4.32 13.84
N PRO A 119 5.93 3.20 13.99
CA PRO A 119 6.44 2.02 14.67
C PRO A 119 7.50 1.29 13.84
N ASN A 120 8.27 0.43 14.49
CA ASN A 120 9.31 -0.34 13.81
C ASN A 120 8.75 -1.50 12.98
N LYS A 121 7.61 -2.08 13.37
CA LYS A 121 6.90 -3.13 12.60
C LYS A 121 5.66 -2.53 11.96
N ILE A 122 5.70 -2.39 10.65
CA ILE A 122 4.71 -1.69 9.83
C ILE A 122 4.03 -2.66 8.89
N ASN A 123 2.72 -2.60 8.83
CA ASN A 123 1.91 -3.29 7.84
C ASN A 123 1.32 -2.25 6.86
N LEU A 124 1.79 -2.28 5.61
CA LEU A 124 1.10 -1.57 4.55
C LEU A 124 -0.16 -2.35 4.21
N ILE A 125 -1.30 -1.73 4.48
CA ILE A 125 -2.59 -2.32 4.12
C ILE A 125 -2.70 -2.51 2.61
N THR A 126 -3.71 -3.26 2.19
CA THR A 126 -3.96 -3.58 0.77
C THR A 126 -4.02 -2.34 -0.14
N CYS A 127 -3.91 -2.55 -1.44
CA CYS A 127 -4.00 -1.46 -2.42
C CYS A 127 -5.32 -0.67 -2.29
N GLY A 128 -6.45 -1.37 -2.08
CA GLY A 128 -7.74 -0.73 -1.79
C GLY A 128 -7.69 0.14 -0.53
N GLY A 129 -7.05 -0.36 0.53
CA GLY A 129 -6.87 0.38 1.77
C GLY A 129 -5.95 1.60 1.60
N GLN A 130 -4.80 1.46 0.93
CA GLN A 130 -3.89 2.59 0.69
C GLN A 130 -4.54 3.72 -0.10
N THR A 131 -5.39 3.40 -1.09
CA THR A 131 -6.09 4.41 -1.88
C THR A 131 -7.22 5.09 -1.14
N SER A 132 -7.94 4.37 -0.29
CA SER A 132 -9.27 4.77 0.21
C SER A 132 -9.24 5.32 1.63
N THR A 133 -8.37 4.80 2.51
CA THR A 133 -8.29 5.20 3.91
C THR A 133 -8.15 6.71 4.12
N PRO A 134 -7.31 7.45 3.36
CA PRO A 134 -7.21 8.90 3.51
C PRO A 134 -8.54 9.63 3.36
N ILE A 135 -9.37 9.17 2.43
CA ILE A 135 -10.69 9.74 2.19
C ILE A 135 -11.65 9.36 3.31
N VAL A 136 -11.66 8.09 3.74
CA VAL A 136 -12.54 7.64 4.84
C VAL A 136 -12.21 8.39 6.13
N VAL A 137 -10.94 8.60 6.47
CA VAL A 137 -10.50 9.40 7.62
C VAL A 137 -11.02 10.84 7.51
N ALA A 138 -10.81 11.50 6.37
CA ALA A 138 -11.26 12.88 6.17
C ALA A 138 -12.79 13.02 6.27
N PHE A 139 -13.53 12.06 5.69
CA PHE A 139 -15.00 12.05 5.72
C PHE A 139 -15.52 11.78 7.11
N LYS A 140 -14.92 10.84 7.85
CA LYS A 140 -15.27 10.59 9.25
C LYS A 140 -15.04 11.82 10.14
N ASN A 141 -13.95 12.55 9.91
CA ASN A 141 -13.65 13.77 10.66
C ASN A 141 -14.66 14.90 10.37
N ILE A 142 -15.17 15.01 9.14
CA ILE A 142 -16.14 16.05 8.75
C ILE A 142 -17.56 15.64 9.16
N LEU A 143 -17.95 14.40 8.91
CA LEU A 143 -19.32 13.91 9.12
C LEU A 143 -19.58 13.46 10.55
N GLY A 144 -18.56 13.03 11.29
CA GLY A 144 -18.68 12.58 12.67
C GLY A 144 -19.69 11.42 12.82
N ASN A 145 -20.64 11.62 13.72
CA ASN A 145 -21.73 10.66 13.99
C ASN A 145 -22.84 10.62 12.95
N LYS A 146 -22.82 11.52 11.96
CA LYS A 146 -23.72 11.47 10.80
C LYS A 146 -23.37 10.31 9.87
N LEU A 147 -22.11 9.88 9.83
CA LEU A 147 -21.66 8.75 9.03
C LEU A 147 -22.17 7.44 9.62
N LYS A 148 -22.98 6.70 8.87
CA LYS A 148 -23.64 5.44 9.27
C LYS A 148 -22.87 4.21 8.78
N TYR A 149 -22.46 4.22 7.50
CA TYR A 149 -21.87 3.08 6.81
C TYR A 149 -20.91 3.53 5.71
N VAL A 150 -19.89 2.71 5.46
CA VAL A 150 -18.92 2.90 4.36
C VAL A 150 -18.84 1.60 3.56
N GLU A 151 -18.86 1.71 2.25
CA GLU A 151 -18.57 0.59 1.37
C GLU A 151 -17.40 0.93 0.45
N LEU A 152 -16.47 0.02 0.33
CA LEU A 152 -15.34 0.09 -0.59
C LEU A 152 -15.42 -1.04 -1.61
N VAL A 153 -15.64 -0.71 -2.87
CA VAL A 153 -15.54 -1.63 -4.00
C VAL A 153 -14.25 -1.36 -4.75
N SER A 154 -13.28 -2.29 -4.66
CA SER A 154 -12.01 -2.22 -5.38
C SER A 154 -12.10 -3.06 -6.66
N SER A 155 -11.89 -2.45 -7.82
CA SER A 155 -11.77 -3.15 -9.10
C SER A 155 -10.34 -3.06 -9.63
N ILE A 156 -9.73 -4.23 -9.88
CA ILE A 156 -8.36 -4.37 -10.40
C ILE A 156 -8.35 -5.27 -11.63
N SER A 157 -7.42 -5.04 -12.55
CA SER A 157 -7.26 -5.94 -13.69
C SER A 157 -6.84 -7.34 -13.26
N SER A 158 -7.41 -8.36 -13.86
CA SER A 158 -7.00 -9.76 -13.69
C SER A 158 -5.50 -9.97 -13.94
N LYS A 159 -4.91 -9.26 -14.90
CA LYS A 159 -3.46 -9.33 -15.19
C LYS A 159 -2.58 -8.73 -14.09
N SER A 160 -3.11 -7.83 -13.26
CA SER A 160 -2.42 -7.25 -12.11
C SER A 160 -2.73 -7.94 -10.78
N ALA A 161 -3.78 -8.77 -10.72
CA ALA A 161 -4.09 -9.61 -9.58
C ALA A 161 -3.10 -10.78 -9.51
N GLY A 162 -2.07 -10.65 -8.69
CA GLY A 162 -1.07 -11.71 -8.49
C GLY A 162 -1.63 -12.94 -7.76
N LYS A 163 -0.85 -14.03 -7.76
CA LYS A 163 -1.20 -15.28 -7.03
C LYS A 163 -1.52 -15.01 -5.56
N ALA A 164 -0.71 -14.19 -4.89
CA ALA A 164 -0.91 -13.85 -3.49
C ALA A 164 -2.30 -13.20 -3.23
N THR A 165 -2.79 -12.34 -4.12
CA THR A 165 -4.12 -11.74 -3.99
C THR A 165 -5.22 -12.78 -4.20
N ARG A 166 -5.06 -13.66 -5.20
CA ARG A 166 -6.07 -14.67 -5.55
C ARG A 166 -6.20 -15.75 -4.48
N ASP A 167 -5.07 -16.19 -3.93
CA ASP A 167 -5.02 -17.24 -2.91
C ASP A 167 -5.48 -16.73 -1.52
N ASN A 168 -5.61 -15.39 -1.33
CA ASN A 168 -5.87 -14.77 -0.02
C ASN A 168 -6.90 -13.63 -0.12
N ILE A 169 -8.00 -13.83 -0.89
CA ILE A 169 -9.06 -12.82 -1.07
C ILE A 169 -9.72 -12.48 0.27
N ASP A 170 -10.04 -13.46 1.10
CA ASP A 170 -10.68 -13.25 2.40
C ASP A 170 -9.78 -12.48 3.37
N GLU A 171 -8.46 -12.76 3.35
CA GLU A 171 -7.49 -11.98 4.12
C GLU A 171 -7.38 -10.55 3.60
N TYR A 172 -7.43 -10.36 2.28
CA TYR A 172 -7.45 -9.03 1.67
C TYR A 172 -8.64 -8.21 2.18
N ILE A 173 -9.84 -8.77 2.12
CA ILE A 173 -11.09 -8.14 2.56
C ILE A 173 -11.01 -7.81 4.06
N THR A 174 -10.80 -8.83 4.89
CA THR A 174 -10.78 -8.70 6.35
C THR A 174 -9.72 -7.71 6.84
N ASN A 175 -8.50 -7.74 6.27
CA ASN A 175 -7.44 -6.83 6.67
C ASN A 175 -7.71 -5.40 6.23
N THR A 176 -8.33 -5.20 5.06
CA THR A 176 -8.71 -3.86 4.60
C THR A 176 -9.80 -3.26 5.49
N GLU A 177 -10.83 -4.04 5.84
CA GLU A 177 -11.91 -3.62 6.75
C GLU A 177 -11.34 -3.22 8.11
N LYS A 178 -10.57 -4.11 8.75
CA LYS A 178 -9.94 -3.85 10.05
C LYS A 178 -9.03 -2.62 10.06
N ALA A 179 -8.20 -2.48 9.03
CA ALA A 179 -7.32 -1.33 8.91
C ALA A 179 -8.09 -0.01 8.79
N ILE A 180 -9.12 0.04 7.94
CA ILE A 180 -9.96 1.24 7.80
C ILE A 180 -10.74 1.52 9.08
N GLN A 181 -11.31 0.50 9.73
CA GLN A 181 -11.98 0.65 11.02
C GLN A 181 -11.06 1.27 12.06
N GLN A 182 -9.83 0.74 12.18
CA GLN A 182 -8.86 1.20 13.15
C GLN A 182 -8.35 2.62 12.86
N LEU A 183 -7.98 2.90 11.60
CA LEU A 183 -7.38 4.18 11.22
C LEU A 183 -8.40 5.32 11.11
N ALA A 184 -9.59 5.04 10.59
CA ALA A 184 -10.65 6.02 10.41
C ALA A 184 -11.68 6.05 11.55
N LYS A 185 -11.62 5.11 12.50
CA LYS A 185 -12.59 4.97 13.61
C LYS A 185 -14.03 4.88 13.11
N VAL A 186 -14.24 4.14 12.02
CA VAL A 186 -15.57 3.80 11.50
C VAL A 186 -15.99 2.43 12.02
N LYS A 187 -17.26 2.27 12.42
CA LYS A 187 -17.76 1.00 12.95
C LYS A 187 -18.19 0.06 11.83
N ASN A 188 -18.95 0.57 10.87
CA ASN A 188 -19.59 -0.22 9.82
C ASN A 188 -18.90 0.04 8.49
N ILE A 189 -18.17 -0.93 8.00
CA ILE A 189 -17.53 -0.91 6.69
C ILE A 189 -17.67 -2.28 6.02
N LYS A 190 -17.87 -2.28 4.71
CA LYS A 190 -17.80 -3.45 3.84
C LYS A 190 -16.76 -3.22 2.76
N VAL A 191 -15.95 -4.23 2.51
CA VAL A 191 -14.96 -4.22 1.43
C VAL A 191 -15.29 -5.32 0.42
N ILE A 192 -15.29 -4.96 -0.85
CA ILE A 192 -15.52 -5.84 -1.99
C ILE A 192 -14.33 -5.71 -2.93
N ILE A 193 -13.81 -6.83 -3.42
CA ILE A 193 -12.80 -6.84 -4.47
C ILE A 193 -13.37 -7.48 -5.74
N ASN A 194 -13.25 -6.76 -6.85
CA ASN A 194 -13.60 -7.22 -8.20
C ASN A 194 -12.32 -7.40 -9.02
N ILE A 195 -12.09 -8.62 -9.49
CA ILE A 195 -10.98 -8.95 -10.39
C ILE A 195 -11.52 -8.94 -11.82
N ASN A 196 -11.24 -7.86 -12.54
CA ASN A 196 -11.80 -7.60 -13.86
C ASN A 196 -10.98 -8.29 -14.98
N PRO A 197 -11.57 -9.19 -15.77
CA PRO A 197 -10.90 -9.91 -16.84
C PRO A 197 -10.83 -9.17 -18.19
N SER A 198 -11.37 -7.94 -18.28
CA SER A 198 -11.46 -7.19 -19.56
C SER A 198 -10.13 -7.06 -20.29
N GLU A 199 -10.21 -7.11 -21.61
CA GLU A 199 -9.15 -6.79 -22.56
C GLU A 199 -9.58 -5.57 -23.41
N PRO A 200 -8.74 -4.53 -23.53
CA PRO A 200 -7.44 -4.34 -22.85
C PRO A 200 -7.59 -4.20 -21.33
N PRO A 201 -6.51 -4.48 -20.54
CA PRO A 201 -6.56 -4.45 -19.08
C PRO A 201 -6.96 -3.08 -18.53
N VAL A 202 -7.93 -3.07 -17.62
CA VAL A 202 -8.41 -1.83 -17.00
C VAL A 202 -7.47 -1.32 -15.88
N ASN A 203 -7.41 0.00 -15.70
CA ASN A 203 -6.72 0.59 -14.56
C ASN A 203 -7.47 0.26 -13.26
N MET A 204 -6.74 0.27 -12.14
CA MET A 204 -7.38 0.18 -10.83
C MET A 204 -8.40 1.29 -10.63
N MET A 205 -9.58 0.90 -10.17
CA MET A 205 -10.65 1.82 -9.77
C MET A 205 -11.25 1.38 -8.44
N ASN A 206 -11.36 2.32 -7.51
CA ASN A 206 -12.13 2.13 -6.29
C ASN A 206 -13.36 3.00 -6.31
N SER A 207 -14.48 2.45 -5.86
CA SER A 207 -15.69 3.20 -5.54
C SER A 207 -15.92 3.15 -4.04
N LEU A 208 -16.02 4.31 -3.41
CA LEU A 208 -16.40 4.46 -2.02
C LEU A 208 -17.82 5.00 -1.96
N PHE A 209 -18.66 4.38 -1.14
CA PHE A 209 -20.01 4.82 -0.84
C PHE A 209 -20.08 5.15 0.66
N PHE A 210 -20.53 6.36 0.97
CA PHE A 210 -20.69 6.84 2.33
C PHE A 210 -22.17 7.06 2.59
N GLU A 211 -22.80 6.18 3.38
CA GLU A 211 -24.17 6.37 3.83
C GLU A 211 -24.18 7.24 5.08
N THR A 212 -25.05 8.25 5.10
CA THR A 212 -25.25 9.15 6.23
C THR A 212 -26.65 9.00 6.81
N LYS A 213 -26.84 9.33 8.09
CA LYS A 213 -28.15 9.27 8.75
C LYS A 213 -29.18 10.16 8.08
N ASN A 214 -28.75 11.34 7.65
CA ASN A 214 -29.57 12.36 7.02
C ASN A 214 -28.82 12.94 5.82
N LYS A 215 -29.53 13.68 4.96
CA LYS A 215 -28.97 14.42 3.83
C LYS A 215 -27.81 15.32 4.26
N VAL A 216 -26.69 15.24 3.56
CA VAL A 216 -25.52 16.07 3.82
C VAL A 216 -25.83 17.50 3.36
N ASN A 217 -25.68 18.46 4.27
CA ASN A 217 -25.90 19.86 3.96
C ASN A 217 -24.82 20.43 3.02
N ILE A 218 -25.09 21.59 2.44
CA ILE A 218 -24.22 22.24 1.45
C ILE A 218 -22.84 22.57 2.05
N SER A 219 -22.79 23.02 3.31
CA SER A 219 -21.54 23.39 4.00
C SER A 219 -20.64 22.17 4.18
N ASP A 220 -21.17 21.05 4.73
CA ASP A 220 -20.40 19.81 4.89
C ASP A 220 -19.93 19.28 3.52
N PHE A 221 -20.80 19.31 2.50
CA PHE A 221 -20.42 18.87 1.16
C PHE A 221 -19.29 19.72 0.54
N LYS A 222 -19.29 21.04 0.75
CA LYS A 222 -18.17 21.91 0.35
C LYS A 222 -16.86 21.53 1.06
N LYS A 223 -16.91 21.21 2.38
CA LYS A 223 -15.75 20.73 3.15
C LYS A 223 -15.23 19.40 2.62
N LEU A 224 -16.12 18.44 2.32
CA LEU A 224 -15.76 17.16 1.72
C LEU A 224 -15.08 17.34 0.36
N LYS A 225 -15.61 18.19 -0.51
CA LYS A 225 -15.02 18.52 -1.81
C LYS A 225 -13.60 19.12 -1.67
N LYS A 226 -13.41 20.03 -0.72
CA LYS A 226 -12.10 20.63 -0.41
C LYS A 226 -11.13 19.58 0.10
N SER A 227 -11.57 18.64 0.96
CA SER A 227 -10.73 17.56 1.47
C SER A 227 -10.23 16.63 0.35
N ILE A 228 -11.11 16.28 -0.61
CA ILE A 228 -10.71 15.48 -1.79
C ILE A 228 -9.61 16.18 -2.61
N ALA A 229 -9.74 17.48 -2.83
CA ALA A 229 -8.73 18.26 -3.56
C ALA A 229 -7.36 18.21 -2.83
N THR A 230 -7.37 18.38 -1.50
CA THR A 230 -6.16 18.31 -0.66
C THR A 230 -5.54 16.90 -0.68
N ILE A 231 -6.35 15.85 -0.56
CA ILE A 231 -5.91 14.45 -0.62
C ILE A 231 -5.30 14.15 -1.98
N ASN A 232 -5.96 14.55 -3.08
CA ASN A 232 -5.42 14.39 -4.43
C ASN A 232 -4.04 15.03 -4.56
N LYS A 233 -3.87 16.29 -4.12
CA LYS A 233 -2.57 17.00 -4.20
C LYS A 233 -1.47 16.24 -3.44
N LYS A 234 -1.77 15.77 -2.23
CA LYS A 234 -0.78 15.09 -1.38
C LYS A 234 -0.44 13.70 -1.88
N ILE A 235 -1.43 12.90 -2.29
CA ILE A 235 -1.16 11.54 -2.79
C ILE A 235 -0.47 11.58 -4.15
N LYS A 236 -0.82 12.51 -5.03
CA LYS A 236 -0.15 12.70 -6.32
C LYS A 236 1.35 13.00 -6.20
N SER A 237 1.82 13.51 -5.06
CA SER A 237 3.26 13.76 -4.87
C SER A 237 4.11 12.48 -4.87
N TYR A 238 3.50 11.31 -4.56
CA TYR A 238 4.19 10.02 -4.61
C TYR A 238 3.49 8.97 -5.49
N ILE A 239 2.24 9.24 -5.91
CA ILE A 239 1.47 8.43 -6.87
C ILE A 239 0.84 9.38 -7.90
N PRO A 240 1.59 9.82 -8.92
CA PRO A 240 1.12 10.83 -9.88
C PRO A 240 -0.19 10.46 -10.58
N GLY A 241 -0.43 9.16 -10.82
CA GLY A 241 -1.64 8.64 -11.45
C GLY A 241 -2.86 8.49 -10.55
N TYR A 242 -2.80 8.92 -9.28
CA TYR A 242 -3.94 8.92 -8.36
C TYR A 242 -4.92 10.04 -8.69
N ASN A 243 -6.22 9.74 -8.77
CA ASN A 243 -7.26 10.75 -8.99
C ASN A 243 -8.57 10.34 -8.33
N ALA A 244 -9.00 11.06 -7.30
CA ALA A 244 -10.27 10.89 -6.63
C ALA A 244 -11.27 11.98 -7.05
N LYS A 245 -12.52 11.58 -7.35
CA LYS A 245 -13.63 12.48 -7.69
C LYS A 245 -14.83 12.20 -6.78
N ILE A 246 -15.47 13.25 -6.29
CA ILE A 246 -16.66 13.17 -5.46
C ILE A 246 -17.92 13.42 -6.29
N PHE A 247 -18.95 12.61 -6.05
CA PHE A 247 -20.26 12.74 -6.67
C PHE A 247 -21.31 12.76 -5.57
N ARG A 248 -22.26 13.69 -5.69
CA ARG A 248 -23.45 13.67 -4.86
C ARG A 248 -24.45 12.69 -5.47
N SER A 249 -24.96 11.75 -4.69
CA SER A 249 -26.02 10.87 -5.17
C SER A 249 -27.35 11.62 -5.24
N LEU A 250 -28.19 11.26 -6.22
CA LEU A 250 -29.55 11.80 -6.37
C LEU A 250 -30.50 11.32 -5.26
N GLY A 251 -30.19 10.23 -4.56
CA GLY A 251 -30.90 9.73 -3.39
C GLY A 251 -30.23 10.15 -2.10
N ASP A 252 -30.40 11.29 -1.72
CA ASP A 252 -30.20 12.09 -0.51
C ASP A 252 -29.17 11.70 0.58
N ASN A 253 -28.93 10.44 0.90
CA ASN A 253 -28.10 10.02 2.05
C ASN A 253 -26.78 9.35 1.68
N VAL A 254 -26.46 9.19 0.39
CA VAL A 254 -25.25 8.51 -0.08
C VAL A 254 -24.36 9.47 -0.86
N ILE A 255 -23.08 9.51 -0.49
CA ILE A 255 -22.02 10.20 -1.24
C ILE A 255 -21.16 9.14 -1.89
N ARG A 256 -20.92 9.24 -3.19
CA ARG A 256 -20.04 8.36 -3.95
C ARG A 256 -18.73 9.07 -4.27
N ILE A 257 -17.63 8.36 -4.08
CA ILE A 257 -16.29 8.76 -4.53
C ILE A 257 -15.79 7.70 -5.51
N THR A 258 -15.23 8.12 -6.61
CA THR A 258 -14.44 7.24 -7.48
C THR A 258 -12.97 7.61 -7.40
N ILE A 259 -12.11 6.60 -7.27
CA ILE A 259 -10.66 6.76 -7.23
C ILE A 259 -10.08 5.93 -8.36
N ARG A 260 -9.40 6.57 -9.29
CA ARG A 260 -8.64 5.90 -10.35
C ARG A 260 -7.15 5.96 -10.02
N VAL A 261 -6.45 4.85 -10.19
CA VAL A 261 -5.00 4.79 -10.04
C VAL A 261 -4.38 4.23 -11.32
N VAL A 262 -3.55 5.05 -11.96
CA VAL A 262 -2.72 4.67 -13.10
C VAL A 262 -1.29 4.51 -12.59
N GLY A 263 -0.68 3.36 -12.80
CA GLY A 263 0.70 3.10 -12.38
C GLY A 263 1.70 3.94 -13.16
N GLN A 264 2.89 4.13 -12.59
CA GLN A 264 3.95 4.95 -13.18
C GLN A 264 4.62 4.29 -14.39
N GLY A 265 4.53 2.96 -14.51
CA GLY A 265 5.15 2.22 -15.61
C GLY A 265 6.64 1.97 -15.41
N ASP A 266 7.15 1.97 -14.17
CA ASP A 266 8.58 1.76 -13.88
C ASP A 266 9.06 0.34 -14.24
N TYR A 267 8.39 -0.65 -13.68
CA TYR A 267 8.56 -2.08 -13.99
C TYR A 267 7.23 -2.70 -14.35
N LEU A 268 6.20 -2.32 -13.64
CA LEU A 268 4.84 -2.79 -13.86
C LEU A 268 4.14 -1.95 -14.92
N PRO A 269 3.25 -2.54 -15.75
CA PRO A 269 2.50 -1.78 -16.73
C PRO A 269 1.56 -0.77 -16.05
N LYS A 270 1.22 0.31 -16.75
CA LYS A 270 0.41 1.41 -16.21
C LYS A 270 -0.95 0.98 -15.67
N TYR A 271 -1.56 -0.09 -16.20
CA TYR A 271 -2.82 -0.61 -15.66
C TYR A 271 -2.68 -1.24 -14.27
N ALA A 272 -1.46 -1.64 -13.87
CA ALA A 272 -1.19 -2.25 -12.56
C ALA A 272 -1.08 -1.21 -11.42
N GLY A 273 -1.92 -0.19 -11.41
CA GLY A 273 -1.96 0.84 -10.38
C GLY A 273 -2.12 0.30 -8.95
N ASN A 274 -2.77 -0.86 -8.80
CA ASN A 274 -2.91 -1.56 -7.53
C ASN A 274 -1.57 -2.03 -6.94
N LEU A 275 -0.62 -2.44 -7.76
CA LEU A 275 0.71 -2.83 -7.29
C LEU A 275 1.60 -1.60 -7.11
N ASP A 276 1.50 -0.64 -8.03
CA ASP A 276 2.25 0.60 -8.00
C ASP A 276 2.00 1.43 -6.73
N ILE A 277 0.74 1.50 -6.26
CA ILE A 277 0.42 2.24 -5.03
C ILE A 277 1.09 1.64 -3.80
N ILE A 278 1.23 0.31 -3.72
CA ILE A 278 1.87 -0.36 -2.59
C ILE A 278 3.36 -0.04 -2.56
N THR A 279 4.06 -0.17 -3.68
CA THR A 279 5.50 0.09 -3.76
C THR A 279 5.82 1.58 -3.59
N SER A 280 5.01 2.46 -4.17
CA SER A 280 5.14 3.91 -4.00
C SER A 280 4.88 4.37 -2.57
N SER A 281 3.88 3.80 -1.89
CA SER A 281 3.61 4.06 -0.47
C SER A 281 4.77 3.61 0.42
N ALA A 282 5.37 2.44 0.14
CA ALA A 282 6.53 1.95 0.87
C ALA A 282 7.70 2.93 0.79
N VAL A 283 8.05 3.37 -0.42
CA VAL A 283 9.15 4.34 -0.63
C VAL A 283 8.83 5.69 0.02
N HIS A 284 7.61 6.20 -0.13
CA HIS A 284 7.22 7.46 0.49
C HIS A 284 7.28 7.41 2.02
N LEU A 285 6.89 6.28 2.61
CA LEU A 285 6.99 6.08 4.05
C LEU A 285 8.43 6.15 4.55
N THR A 286 9.39 5.55 3.82
CA THR A 286 10.80 5.63 4.20
C THR A 286 11.35 7.06 4.12
N LYS A 287 10.86 7.87 3.18
CA LYS A 287 11.18 9.30 3.12
C LYS A 287 10.71 10.01 4.40
N ILE A 288 9.44 9.81 4.80
CA ILE A 288 8.89 10.39 6.04
C ILE A 288 9.68 9.96 7.29
N ILE A 289 10.14 8.71 7.34
CA ILE A 289 10.94 8.18 8.46
C ILE A 289 12.34 8.81 8.51
N ASN A 290 12.94 9.08 7.36
CA ASN A 290 14.29 9.66 7.31
C ASN A 290 14.31 11.17 7.54
N GLU A 291 13.19 11.87 7.30
CA GLU A 291 13.07 13.32 7.52
C GLU A 291 12.74 13.68 8.98
N LYS A 292 12.42 12.69 9.83
CA LYS A 292 12.21 12.82 11.28
C LYS A 292 13.45 12.45 12.07
#